data_388e91b2e1bd46cee8cfb9c73edacaba
#
_entry.id   388e91b2e1bd46cee8cfb9c73edacaba
#
_cell.length_a   1.000
_cell.length_b   1.000
_cell.length_c   1.000
_cell.angle_alpha   90.00
_cell.angle_beta   90.00
_cell.angle_gamma   90.00
#
_symmetry.space_group_name_H-M   'P 1'
#
loop_
_entity.id
_entity.type
_entity.pdbx_description
1 polymer ?
#
loop_
_entity_poly.entity_id
_entity_poly.type
_entity_poly.pdbx_seq_one_letter_code
_entity_poly.pdbx_strand_id
1 'polypeptide(L)' 'MSKDNKPQMITINDVEYDTATFTEQQIAMTNHCLDLDRKIGNMNFQLQQLQVGKDSFLKMLTESLETVDDSFERHLD' A
#
# COMPACT_ATOMS: atom_id res chain seq x y z
N MET A 1 -15.88 -28.53 16.72
CA MET A 1 -15.36 -28.45 16.44
C MET A 1 -14.12 -28.79 16.04
N SER A 2 -13.97 -29.73 15.46
CA SER A 2 -12.71 -30.16 15.12
C SER A 2 -11.96 -29.32 14.20
N LYS A 3 -12.61 -28.57 13.41
CA LYS A 3 -11.88 -27.78 12.50
C LYS A 3 -11.06 -26.80 13.24
N ASP A 4 -11.33 -26.54 14.44
CA ASP A 4 -10.55 -25.59 15.15
C ASP A 4 -9.26 -26.18 15.66
N ASN A 5 -9.06 -27.44 15.47
CA ASN A 5 -7.86 -28.05 15.96
C ASN A 5 -6.67 -27.86 15.07
N LYS A 6 -6.87 -27.29 13.90
CA LYS A 6 -5.73 -27.06 13.07
C LYS A 6 -4.86 -26.00 13.65
N PRO A 7 -3.55 -26.23 13.76
CA PRO A 7 -2.68 -25.19 14.29
C PRO A 7 -2.64 -24.03 13.33
N GLN A 8 -2.53 -22.86 13.88
CA GLN A 8 -2.37 -21.66 13.10
C GLN A 8 -0.94 -21.25 13.15
N MET A 9 -0.26 -21.42 12.08
CA MET A 9 1.16 -21.09 12.03
C MET A 9 1.32 -19.72 11.39
N ILE A 10 2.23 -18.94 11.95
CA ILE A 10 2.60 -17.69 11.34
C ILE A 10 4.11 -17.65 11.22
N THR A 11 4.58 -16.94 10.23
CA THR A 11 6.01 -16.82 9.98
C THR A 11 6.45 -15.42 10.40
N ILE A 12 7.44 -15.37 11.29
CA ILE A 12 7.98 -14.11 11.74
C ILE A 12 9.49 -14.21 11.58
N ASN A 13 10.04 -13.32 10.78
CA ASN A 13 11.48 -13.31 10.50
C ASN A 13 11.96 -14.67 10.05
N ASP A 14 11.17 -15.27 9.13
CA ASP A 14 11.53 -16.56 8.53
C ASP A 14 11.45 -17.74 9.49
N VAL A 15 10.83 -17.56 10.65
CA VAL A 15 10.64 -18.65 11.60
C VAL A 15 9.15 -18.85 11.78
N GLU A 16 8.71 -20.09 11.70
CA GLU A 16 7.32 -20.42 11.87
C GLU A 16 7.00 -20.67 13.32
N TYR A 17 5.92 -20.08 13.77
CA TYR A 17 5.47 -20.24 15.14
C TYR A 17 4.03 -20.70 15.14
N ASP A 18 3.71 -21.53 16.14
CA ASP A 18 2.33 -21.97 16.33
C ASP A 18 1.68 -20.99 17.29
N THR A 19 0.68 -20.29 16.82
CA THR A 19 0.04 -19.26 17.63
C THR A 19 -0.63 -19.83 18.85
N ALA A 20 -0.92 -21.13 18.86
CA ALA A 20 -1.52 -21.74 20.05
C ALA A 20 -0.58 -21.72 21.23
N THR A 21 0.72 -21.54 21.01
CA THR A 21 1.67 -21.49 22.10
C THR A 21 1.92 -20.07 22.59
N PHE A 22 1.26 -19.09 22.01
CA PHE A 22 1.52 -17.70 22.36
C PHE A 22 0.86 -17.34 23.68
N THR A 23 1.52 -16.48 24.43
CA THR A 23 0.89 -15.88 25.59
C THR A 23 -0.14 -14.87 25.12
N GLU A 24 -0.97 -14.41 26.04
CA GLU A 24 -1.96 -13.40 25.71
C GLU A 24 -1.30 -12.14 25.19
N GLN A 25 -0.19 -11.78 25.80
CA GLN A 25 0.53 -10.60 25.37
C GLN A 25 1.07 -10.77 23.95
N GLN A 26 1.58 -11.96 23.65
CA GLN A 26 2.08 -12.24 22.31
C GLN A 26 0.96 -12.22 21.29
N ILE A 27 -0.21 -12.71 21.66
CA ILE A 27 -1.36 -12.68 20.77
C ILE A 27 -1.76 -11.24 20.50
N ALA A 28 -1.77 -10.41 21.54
CA ALA A 28 -2.14 -9.01 21.37
C ALA A 28 -1.16 -8.32 20.43
N MET A 29 0.13 -8.57 20.60
CA MET A 29 1.13 -7.97 19.74
C MET A 29 1.01 -8.47 18.31
N THR A 30 0.70 -9.75 18.15
CA THR A 30 0.51 -10.29 16.81
C THR A 30 -0.66 -9.61 16.11
N ASN A 31 -1.76 -9.42 16.85
CA ASN A 31 -2.92 -8.77 16.27
C ASN A 31 -2.62 -7.33 15.88
N HIS A 32 -1.83 -6.65 16.71
CA HIS A 32 -1.41 -5.28 16.34
C HIS A 32 -0.56 -5.28 15.08
N CYS A 33 0.35 -6.23 14.97
CA CYS A 33 1.18 -6.29 13.78
C CYS A 33 0.35 -6.56 12.53
N LEU A 34 -0.60 -7.46 12.62
CA LEU A 34 -1.44 -7.78 11.48
C LEU A 34 -2.30 -6.57 11.08
N ASP A 35 -2.80 -5.86 12.08
CA ASP A 35 -3.60 -4.69 11.82
C ASP A 35 -2.75 -3.60 11.15
N LEU A 36 -1.55 -3.41 11.65
CA LEU A 36 -0.66 -2.42 11.08
C LEU A 36 -0.24 -2.79 9.67
N ASP A 37 0.01 -4.07 9.43
CA ASP A 37 0.34 -4.52 8.08
C ASP A 37 -0.79 -4.21 7.11
N ARG A 38 -2.02 -4.44 7.56
CA ARG A 38 -3.16 -4.16 6.71
C ARG A 38 -3.26 -2.67 6.41
N LYS A 39 -3.02 -1.84 7.43
CA LYS A 39 -3.06 -0.40 7.24
C LYS A 39 -1.95 0.07 6.32
N ILE A 40 -0.76 -0.51 6.47
CA ILE A 40 0.35 -0.19 5.59
C ILE A 40 0.00 -0.56 4.15
N GLY A 41 -0.59 -1.73 3.97
CA GLY A 41 -1.00 -2.15 2.64
C GLY A 41 -2.00 -1.19 2.02
N ASN A 42 -2.97 -0.74 2.82
CA ASN A 42 -3.95 0.22 2.33
C ASN A 42 -3.30 1.55 1.97
N MET A 43 -2.37 1.99 2.80
CA MET A 43 -1.68 3.24 2.52
C MET A 43 -0.82 3.13 1.27
N ASN A 44 -0.16 1.99 1.09
CA ASN A 44 0.63 1.79 -0.12
C ASN A 44 -0.26 1.80 -1.36
N PHE A 45 -1.43 1.21 -1.26
CA PHE A 45 -2.37 1.20 -2.37
C PHE A 45 -2.81 2.64 -2.69
N GLN A 46 -3.13 3.39 -1.65
CA GLN A 46 -3.51 4.78 -1.83
C GLN A 46 -2.37 5.60 -2.41
N LEU A 47 -1.16 5.32 -1.95
CA LEU A 47 -0.01 6.02 -2.48
C LEU A 47 0.16 5.75 -3.96
N GLN A 48 -0.03 4.50 -4.37
CA GLN A 48 0.06 4.17 -5.79
C GLN A 48 -0.99 4.89 -6.59
N GLN A 49 -2.21 4.96 -6.07
CA GLN A 49 -3.27 5.67 -6.76
C GLN A 49 -2.94 7.15 -6.91
N LEU A 50 -2.40 7.72 -5.84
CA LEU A 50 -2.04 9.13 -5.88
C LEU A 50 -0.92 9.38 -6.86
N GLN A 51 0.04 8.47 -6.92
CA GLN A 51 1.14 8.63 -7.86
C GLN A 51 0.69 8.48 -9.30
N VAL A 52 -0.19 7.51 -9.55
CA VAL A 52 -0.74 7.35 -10.88
C VAL A 52 -1.52 8.59 -11.28
N GLY A 53 -2.30 9.14 -10.36
CA GLY A 53 -3.03 10.36 -10.63
C GLY A 53 -2.11 11.53 -10.93
N LYS A 54 -1.07 11.66 -10.12
CA LYS A 54 -0.12 12.73 -10.33
C LYS A 54 0.57 12.57 -11.67
N ASP A 55 1.00 11.36 -11.99
CA ASP A 55 1.69 11.11 -13.24
C ASP A 55 0.78 11.40 -14.42
N SER A 56 -0.48 11.04 -14.29
CA SER A 56 -1.44 11.28 -15.35
C SER A 56 -1.63 12.78 -15.58
N PHE A 57 -1.81 13.52 -14.51
CA PHE A 57 -1.96 14.96 -14.62
C PHE A 57 -0.69 15.61 -15.12
N LEU A 58 0.45 15.10 -14.66
CA LEU A 58 1.71 15.66 -15.12
C LEU A 58 1.88 15.45 -16.63
N LYS A 59 1.49 14.28 -17.08
CA LYS A 59 1.55 14.01 -18.52
C LYS A 59 0.65 14.96 -19.29
N MET A 60 -0.57 15.13 -18.80
CA MET A 60 -1.49 16.02 -19.47
C MET A 60 -0.98 17.46 -19.46
N LEU A 61 -0.40 17.84 -18.34
CA LEU A 61 0.15 19.19 -18.24
C LEU A 61 1.31 19.37 -19.20
N THR A 62 2.20 18.39 -19.26
CA THR A 62 3.34 18.46 -20.17
C THR A 62 2.88 18.58 -21.61
N GLU A 63 1.91 17.78 -21.99
CA GLU A 63 1.40 17.83 -23.35
C GLU A 63 0.74 19.17 -23.62
N SER A 64 0.03 19.67 -22.65
CA SER A 64 -0.62 20.95 -22.80
C SER A 64 0.39 22.08 -22.94
N LEU A 65 1.45 22.01 -22.14
CA LEU A 65 2.47 23.05 -22.22
C LEU A 65 3.20 23.01 -23.55
N GLU A 66 3.44 21.83 -24.06
CA GLU A 66 4.10 21.73 -25.36
C GLU A 66 3.22 22.29 -26.45
N THR A 67 1.95 21.98 -26.39
CA THR A 67 1.03 22.50 -27.36
C THR A 67 0.82 24.00 -27.18
N VAL A 68 0.71 24.40 -25.93
CA VAL A 68 0.48 25.78 -25.63
C VAL A 68 1.70 26.62 -26.03
N ASP A 69 2.87 26.04 -25.86
CA ASP A 69 4.06 26.74 -26.24
C ASP A 69 3.99 27.16 -27.69
N ASP A 70 3.59 26.28 -28.53
CA ASP A 70 3.44 26.64 -29.93
C ASP A 70 2.42 27.72 -30.09
N SER A 71 1.29 27.56 -29.43
CA SER A 71 0.25 28.55 -29.55
C SER A 71 0.63 29.86 -28.93
N PHE A 72 1.30 29.73 -27.79
CA PHE A 72 1.64 30.88 -27.02
C PHE A 72 2.63 31.74 -27.79
N GLU A 73 3.57 31.10 -28.41
CA GLU A 73 4.53 31.84 -29.18
C GLU A 73 3.88 32.56 -30.31
N ARG A 74 2.97 31.90 -30.96
CA ARG A 74 2.26 32.53 -32.02
C ARG A 74 1.42 33.68 -31.53
N HIS A 75 0.92 33.52 -30.31
CA HIS A 75 0.10 34.53 -29.76
C HIS A 75 0.90 35.73 -29.39
N LEU A 76 2.06 35.58 -28.84
CA LEU A 76 2.87 36.69 -28.43
C LEU A 76 3.42 37.44 -29.61
N ASP A 77 3.49 36.77 -30.70
CA ASP A 77 3.94 37.45 -31.87
C ASP A 77 2.88 38.39 -32.38
#